data_560e27ed5d95e2de0317758cb5be25d2
#
_entry.id   560e27ed5d95e2de0317758cb5be25d2
#
_cell.length_a   1.000
_cell.length_b   1.000
_cell.length_c   1.000
_cell.angle_alpha   90.00
_cell.angle_beta   90.00
_cell.angle_gamma   90.00
#
_symmetry.space_group_name_H-M   'P 1'
#
loop_
_entity.id
_entity.type
_entity.pdbx_description
1 polymer ?
#
loop_
_entity_poly.entity_id
_entity_poly.type
_entity_poly.pdbx_seq_one_letter_code
_entity_poly.pdbx_strand_id
1 'polypeptide(L)'
;TSADMTMLAEVGGSIVRVKAEDIVPYREEEVSYGVTFDESISSSHCTRIGNMALHKTLPVQSLMRGCLLNDDGEVVKYLSAKDWTNEDRSGKSGQVMVEIPLHWRKFSINGTKLTVRLSLYPLPGYQCVPKCYVSAYEAAMDRTTGKLASVVNMDARYRGGDNTSSYDGTYRT
;
A
#
# COMPACT_ATOMS: atom_id res chain seq x y z
N THR A 1 -1.31 -47.00 -13.47
CA THR A 1 -2.48 -46.22 -13.13
C THR A 1 -2.00 -44.91 -12.52
N SER A 2 -2.04 -43.83 -13.33
CA SER A 2 -1.75 -42.47 -12.85
C SER A 2 -2.75 -42.15 -11.75
N ALA A 3 -2.26 -41.96 -10.54
CA ALA A 3 -3.10 -41.47 -9.46
C ALA A 3 -3.66 -40.11 -9.88
N ASP A 4 -4.96 -39.97 -9.78
CA ASP A 4 -5.68 -38.74 -10.09
C ASP A 4 -5.30 -37.65 -9.05
N MET A 5 -4.15 -37.04 -9.26
CA MET A 5 -3.62 -36.01 -8.36
C MET A 5 -4.49 -34.77 -8.52
N THR A 6 -5.17 -34.42 -7.46
CA THR A 6 -5.97 -33.20 -7.37
C THR A 6 -5.46 -32.31 -6.25
N MET A 7 -5.52 -31.00 -6.47
CA MET A 7 -5.19 -29.97 -5.48
C MET A 7 -6.45 -29.18 -5.13
N LEU A 8 -6.47 -28.58 -3.95
CA LEU A 8 -7.44 -27.55 -3.61
C LEU A 8 -6.88 -26.19 -4.02
N ALA A 9 -7.65 -25.43 -4.76
CA ALA A 9 -7.31 -24.08 -5.17
C ALA A 9 -8.46 -23.14 -4.82
N GLU A 10 -8.15 -21.90 -4.46
CA GLU A 10 -9.14 -20.85 -4.27
C GLU A 10 -9.35 -20.10 -5.60
N VAL A 11 -10.59 -20.09 -6.07
CA VAL A 11 -10.99 -19.41 -7.30
C VAL A 11 -12.23 -18.58 -7.01
N GLY A 12 -12.13 -17.28 -7.16
CA GLY A 12 -13.25 -16.36 -6.96
C GLY A 12 -13.87 -16.42 -5.55
N GLY A 13 -13.06 -16.67 -4.50
CA GLY A 13 -13.51 -16.80 -3.12
C GLY A 13 -14.10 -18.17 -2.77
N SER A 14 -14.05 -19.14 -3.69
CA SER A 14 -14.50 -20.51 -3.46
C SER A 14 -13.34 -21.49 -3.53
N ILE A 15 -13.32 -22.47 -2.63
CA ILE A 15 -12.33 -23.56 -2.69
C ILE A 15 -12.84 -24.60 -3.70
N VAL A 16 -12.07 -24.82 -4.72
CA VAL A 16 -12.36 -25.80 -5.79
C VAL A 16 -11.28 -26.87 -5.85
N ARG A 17 -11.68 -28.05 -6.32
CA ARG A 17 -10.76 -29.12 -6.61
C ARG A 17 -10.29 -29.00 -8.06
N VAL A 18 -8.98 -28.89 -8.25
CA VAL A 18 -8.35 -28.76 -9.58
C VAL A 18 -7.55 -30.02 -9.84
N LYS A 19 -7.68 -30.59 -11.03
CA LYS A 19 -6.86 -31.73 -11.46
C LYS A 19 -5.44 -31.26 -11.79
N ALA A 20 -4.45 -32.11 -11.54
CA ALA A 20 -3.05 -31.79 -11.82
C ALA A 20 -2.81 -31.47 -13.31
N GLU A 21 -3.54 -32.09 -14.21
CA GLU A 21 -3.48 -31.86 -15.67
C GLU A 21 -3.96 -30.46 -16.09
N ASP A 22 -4.81 -29.83 -15.27
CA ASP A 22 -5.35 -28.49 -15.49
C ASP A 22 -4.45 -27.40 -14.92
N ILE A 23 -3.36 -27.79 -14.23
CA ILE A 23 -2.43 -26.83 -13.61
C ILE A 23 -1.35 -26.47 -14.61
N VAL A 24 -1.46 -25.31 -15.19
CA VAL A 24 -0.43 -24.74 -16.06
C VAL A 24 0.53 -23.90 -15.21
N PRO A 25 1.86 -24.15 -15.27
CA PRO A 25 2.82 -23.29 -14.63
C PRO A 25 2.68 -21.86 -15.16
N TYR A 26 2.44 -20.90 -14.27
CA TYR A 26 2.42 -19.48 -14.66
C TYR A 26 3.87 -18.96 -14.83
N ARG A 27 4.02 -17.95 -15.65
CA ARG A 27 5.27 -17.19 -15.76
C ARG A 27 5.18 -15.98 -14.81
N GLU A 28 6.28 -15.67 -14.14
CA GLU A 28 6.36 -14.46 -13.29
C GLU A 28 5.85 -13.21 -14.03
N GLU A 29 6.17 -13.12 -15.34
CA GLU A 29 5.77 -12.03 -16.21
C GLU A 29 4.25 -11.90 -16.45
N GLU A 30 3.47 -12.92 -16.14
CA GLU A 30 2.02 -12.94 -16.37
C GLU A 30 1.25 -12.43 -15.14
N VAL A 31 1.79 -12.67 -13.94
CA VAL A 31 1.10 -12.44 -12.67
C VAL A 31 1.78 -11.40 -11.78
N SER A 32 2.80 -10.73 -12.31
CA SER A 32 3.49 -9.62 -11.65
C SER A 32 3.62 -8.42 -12.58
N TYR A 33 3.80 -7.26 -11.98
CA TYR A 33 4.09 -6.00 -12.66
C TYR A 33 5.04 -5.16 -11.81
N GLY A 34 5.74 -4.27 -12.46
CA GLY A 34 6.72 -3.47 -11.74
C GLY A 34 7.44 -2.46 -12.61
N VAL A 35 8.46 -1.87 -12.05
CA VAL A 35 9.29 -0.88 -12.72
C VAL A 35 10.76 -1.12 -12.46
N THR A 36 11.58 -0.70 -13.41
CA THR A 36 13.03 -0.60 -13.27
C THR A 36 13.44 0.84 -13.46
N PHE A 37 14.20 1.38 -12.54
CA PHE A 37 14.83 2.70 -12.63
C PHE A 37 16.34 2.61 -12.46
N ASP A 38 17.03 3.62 -12.96
CA ASP A 38 18.48 3.75 -12.86
C ASP A 38 18.81 4.77 -11.77
N GLU A 39 19.42 4.30 -10.68
CA GLU A 39 19.80 5.14 -9.54
C GLU A 39 20.97 6.07 -9.83
N SER A 40 21.70 5.86 -10.94
CA SER A 40 22.82 6.73 -11.33
C SER A 40 22.38 8.05 -11.94
N ILE A 41 21.10 8.18 -12.29
CA ILE A 41 20.55 9.39 -12.89
C ILE A 41 19.43 9.97 -12.04
N SER A 42 19.47 11.28 -11.84
CA SER A 42 18.40 12.01 -11.16
C SER A 42 17.22 12.19 -12.11
N SER A 43 16.45 11.13 -12.33
CA SER A 43 15.30 11.12 -13.22
C SER A 43 14.17 10.30 -12.65
N SER A 44 12.94 10.79 -12.84
CA SER A 44 11.73 10.03 -12.53
C SER A 44 11.36 8.98 -13.59
N HIS A 45 12.15 8.88 -14.67
CA HIS A 45 11.89 7.90 -15.72
C HIS A 45 12.13 6.49 -15.23
N CYS A 46 11.16 5.63 -15.49
CA CYS A 46 11.26 4.22 -15.20
C CYS A 46 10.73 3.38 -16.39
N THR A 47 11.25 2.17 -16.50
CA THR A 47 10.78 1.21 -17.49
C THR A 47 9.79 0.26 -16.83
N ARG A 48 8.59 0.14 -17.40
CA ARG A 48 7.59 -0.84 -16.95
C ARG A 48 8.03 -2.25 -17.33
N ILE A 49 7.82 -3.19 -16.42
CA ILE A 49 8.15 -4.61 -16.60
C ILE A 49 7.00 -5.50 -16.13
N GLY A 50 7.01 -6.76 -16.53
CA GLY A 50 5.96 -7.74 -16.21
C GLY A 50 4.72 -7.56 -17.09
N ASN A 51 3.57 -7.90 -16.57
CA ASN A 51 2.31 -7.86 -17.31
C ASN A 51 1.82 -6.45 -17.56
N MET A 52 1.80 -6.03 -18.82
CA MET A 52 1.33 -4.69 -19.22
C MET A 52 -0.16 -4.46 -18.97
N ALA A 53 -0.98 -5.52 -18.92
CA ALA A 53 -2.40 -5.39 -18.55
C ALA A 53 -2.55 -5.04 -17.07
N LEU A 54 -1.70 -5.57 -16.20
CA LEU A 54 -1.70 -5.24 -14.78
C LEU A 54 -1.26 -3.80 -14.51
N HIS A 55 -0.45 -3.20 -15.39
CA HIS A 55 -0.14 -1.76 -15.31
C HIS A 55 -1.33 -0.85 -15.60
N LYS A 56 -2.38 -1.35 -16.24
CA LYS A 56 -3.61 -0.58 -16.48
C LYS A 56 -4.56 -0.66 -15.29
N THR A 57 -4.57 -1.77 -14.57
CA THR A 57 -5.47 -2.02 -13.44
C THR A 57 -4.84 -1.73 -12.09
N LEU A 58 -3.51 -1.83 -11.99
CA LEU A 58 -2.71 -1.63 -10.78
C LEU A 58 -3.30 -2.38 -9.57
N PRO A 59 -3.36 -3.73 -9.60
CA PRO A 59 -4.18 -4.52 -8.67
C PRO A 59 -3.87 -4.22 -7.19
N VAL A 60 -2.61 -4.06 -6.81
CA VAL A 60 -2.24 -3.74 -5.42
C VAL A 60 -2.72 -2.33 -5.06
N GLN A 61 -2.44 -1.34 -5.92
CA GLN A 61 -2.81 0.06 -5.67
C GLN A 61 -4.33 0.27 -5.71
N SER A 62 -5.05 -0.44 -6.55
CA SER A 62 -6.51 -0.33 -6.65
C SER A 62 -7.24 -0.83 -5.40
N LEU A 63 -6.57 -1.66 -4.59
CA LEU A 63 -7.09 -2.14 -3.31
C LEU A 63 -6.72 -1.23 -2.13
N MET A 64 -5.87 -0.21 -2.33
CA MET A 64 -5.55 0.76 -1.29
C MET A 64 -6.76 1.62 -0.98
N ARG A 65 -7.02 1.85 0.31
CA ARG A 65 -8.19 2.60 0.77
C ARG A 65 -7.82 3.57 1.87
N GLY A 66 -8.36 4.78 1.79
CA GLY A 66 -8.34 5.71 2.91
C GLY A 66 -9.25 5.20 4.04
N CYS A 67 -8.80 5.37 5.27
CA CYS A 67 -9.57 4.98 6.45
C CYS A 67 -9.27 5.88 7.65
N LEU A 68 -10.15 5.84 8.64
CA LEU A 68 -9.91 6.36 9.98
C LEU A 68 -9.51 5.20 10.88
N LEU A 69 -8.35 5.30 11.52
CA LEU A 69 -7.80 4.29 12.41
C LEU A 69 -7.82 4.80 13.84
N ASN A 70 -8.35 4.01 14.77
CA ASN A 70 -8.30 4.34 16.19
C ASN A 70 -6.92 4.01 16.81
N ASP A 71 -6.70 4.37 18.06
CA ASP A 71 -5.45 4.12 18.79
C ASP A 71 -5.19 2.61 19.05
N ASP A 72 -6.22 1.78 18.94
CA ASP A 72 -6.13 0.32 19.07
C ASP A 72 -5.74 -0.38 17.75
N GLY A 73 -5.59 0.40 16.67
CA GLY A 73 -5.23 -0.10 15.34
C GLY A 73 -6.41 -0.68 14.55
N GLU A 74 -7.63 -0.34 14.94
CA GLU A 74 -8.85 -0.79 14.27
C GLU A 74 -9.37 0.29 13.32
N VAL A 75 -9.87 -0.15 12.17
CA VAL A 75 -10.52 0.74 11.21
C VAL A 75 -11.93 1.09 11.70
N VAL A 76 -12.13 2.34 12.05
CA VAL A 76 -13.44 2.88 12.47
C VAL A 76 -14.34 3.15 11.27
N LYS A 77 -13.75 3.64 10.17
CA LYS A 77 -14.47 4.00 8.96
C LYS A 77 -13.55 3.95 7.74
N TYR A 78 -14.03 3.44 6.62
CA TYR A 78 -13.38 3.67 5.32
C TYR A 78 -13.88 4.97 4.71
N LEU A 79 -12.95 5.74 4.15
CA LEU A 79 -13.24 7.01 3.49
C LEU A 79 -13.75 6.77 2.07
N SER A 80 -14.35 7.80 1.49
CA SER A 80 -14.83 7.76 0.11
C SER A 80 -13.69 7.36 -0.85
N ALA A 81 -13.99 6.48 -1.80
CA ALA A 81 -13.02 6.06 -2.81
C ALA A 81 -12.72 7.16 -3.86
N LYS A 82 -13.53 8.24 -3.90
CA LYS A 82 -13.42 9.28 -4.91
C LYS A 82 -12.83 10.57 -4.36
N ASP A 83 -13.30 10.99 -3.21
CA ASP A 83 -13.01 12.31 -2.66
C ASP A 83 -13.22 12.33 -1.15
N TRP A 84 -12.26 12.94 -0.44
CA TRP A 84 -12.29 13.06 1.02
C TRP A 84 -12.66 14.48 1.50
N THR A 85 -13.10 15.35 0.61
CA THR A 85 -13.41 16.76 0.95
C THR A 85 -14.46 16.86 2.05
N ASN A 86 -15.46 15.98 2.01
CA ASN A 86 -16.55 15.95 2.98
C ASN A 86 -16.36 14.93 4.11
N GLU A 87 -15.18 14.32 4.21
CA GLU A 87 -14.86 13.37 5.27
C GLU A 87 -14.29 14.08 6.50
N ASP A 88 -14.59 13.56 7.70
CA ASP A 88 -13.96 14.04 8.92
C ASP A 88 -12.49 13.62 8.97
N ARG A 89 -11.60 14.54 8.70
CA ARG A 89 -10.14 14.36 8.74
C ARG A 89 -9.48 15.07 9.89
N SER A 90 -10.29 15.54 10.84
CA SER A 90 -9.83 16.37 11.97
C SER A 90 -9.09 15.59 13.06
N GLY A 91 -9.09 14.27 13.01
CA GLY A 91 -8.57 13.40 14.06
C GLY A 91 -9.56 13.12 15.20
N LYS A 92 -10.76 13.70 15.17
CA LYS A 92 -11.78 13.44 16.18
C LYS A 92 -12.27 12.00 16.21
N SER A 93 -12.40 11.41 15.03
CA SER A 93 -12.91 10.03 14.87
C SER A 93 -11.80 8.99 14.62
N GLY A 94 -10.54 9.42 14.57
CA GLY A 94 -9.38 8.56 14.34
C GLY A 94 -8.34 9.21 13.43
N GLN A 95 -7.21 8.56 13.29
CA GLN A 95 -6.11 8.99 12.44
C GLN A 95 -6.44 8.72 10.97
N VAL A 96 -6.15 9.67 10.09
CA VAL A 96 -6.39 9.52 8.65
C VAL A 96 -5.25 8.71 8.03
N MET A 97 -5.54 7.48 7.67
CA MET A 97 -4.56 6.52 7.19
C MET A 97 -4.93 6.01 5.80
N VAL A 98 -3.95 5.43 5.12
CA VAL A 98 -4.16 4.62 3.92
C VAL A 98 -3.87 3.17 4.27
N GLU A 99 -4.87 2.31 4.13
CA GLU A 99 -4.71 0.86 4.21
C GLU A 99 -4.00 0.38 2.95
N ILE A 100 -2.86 -0.28 3.13
CA ILE A 100 -2.14 -0.97 2.07
C ILE A 100 -2.48 -2.46 2.19
N PRO A 101 -3.01 -3.10 1.13
CA PRO A 101 -3.43 -4.49 1.17
C PRO A 101 -2.23 -5.44 1.33
N LEU A 102 -2.51 -6.64 1.80
CA LEU A 102 -1.54 -7.74 1.72
C LEU A 102 -1.14 -7.94 0.26
N HIS A 103 0.15 -7.97 0.01
CA HIS A 103 0.72 -8.21 -1.32
C HIS A 103 2.12 -8.82 -1.20
N TRP A 104 2.68 -9.18 -2.33
CA TRP A 104 4.06 -9.66 -2.41
C TRP A 104 4.89 -8.72 -3.25
N ARG A 105 6.13 -8.53 -2.85
CA ARG A 105 7.09 -7.68 -3.56
C ARG A 105 8.43 -8.38 -3.74
N LYS A 106 9.12 -8.04 -4.81
CA LYS A 106 10.49 -8.46 -5.07
C LYS A 106 11.33 -7.26 -5.49
N PHE A 107 12.48 -7.14 -4.87
CA PHE A 107 13.51 -6.18 -5.27
C PHE A 107 14.66 -6.92 -5.91
N SER A 108 15.23 -6.37 -6.96
CA SER A 108 16.47 -6.84 -7.53
C SER A 108 17.31 -5.67 -8.01
N ILE A 109 18.61 -5.75 -7.81
CA ILE A 109 19.59 -4.73 -8.22
C ILE A 109 20.53 -5.38 -9.23
N ASN A 110 20.75 -4.68 -10.35
CA ASN A 110 21.72 -5.06 -11.35
C ASN A 110 22.52 -3.81 -11.75
N GLY A 111 23.73 -3.68 -11.22
CA GLY A 111 24.52 -2.46 -11.33
C GLY A 111 23.79 -1.30 -10.65
N THR A 112 23.51 -0.25 -11.40
CA THR A 112 22.75 0.92 -10.95
C THR A 112 21.24 0.79 -11.12
N LYS A 113 20.77 -0.35 -11.66
CA LYS A 113 19.34 -0.54 -11.94
C LYS A 113 18.64 -1.25 -10.80
N LEU A 114 17.72 -0.55 -10.16
CA LEU A 114 16.80 -1.12 -9.18
C LEU A 114 15.51 -1.52 -9.88
N THR A 115 15.10 -2.76 -9.66
CA THR A 115 13.83 -3.30 -10.14
C THR A 115 12.94 -3.61 -8.96
N VAL A 116 11.70 -3.13 -9.01
CA VAL A 116 10.65 -3.43 -8.04
C VAL A 116 9.51 -4.13 -8.75
N ARG A 117 9.13 -5.31 -8.26
CA ARG A 117 7.97 -6.07 -8.76
C ARG A 117 6.94 -6.27 -7.66
N LEU A 118 5.68 -6.24 -8.03
CA LEU A 118 4.52 -6.46 -7.17
C LEU A 118 3.67 -7.61 -7.72
N SER A 119 3.05 -8.35 -6.81
CA SER A 119 2.07 -9.38 -7.13
C SER A 119 1.03 -9.49 -6.00
N LEU A 120 -0.18 -9.91 -6.32
CA LEU A 120 -1.18 -10.35 -5.32
C LEU A 120 -0.97 -11.82 -4.90
N TYR A 121 -0.02 -12.52 -5.50
CA TYR A 121 0.23 -13.94 -5.27
C TYR A 121 1.62 -14.19 -4.68
N PRO A 122 1.78 -15.24 -3.85
CA PRO A 122 3.06 -15.64 -3.29
C PRO A 122 3.94 -16.29 -4.37
N LEU A 123 4.77 -15.50 -5.03
CA LEU A 123 5.67 -15.98 -6.06
C LEU A 123 7.05 -16.33 -5.50
N PRO A 124 7.81 -17.26 -6.11
CA PRO A 124 9.16 -17.58 -5.69
C PRO A 124 10.07 -16.34 -5.66
N GLY A 125 10.75 -16.13 -4.54
CA GLY A 125 11.65 -14.98 -4.33
C GLY A 125 10.95 -13.67 -4.00
N TYR A 126 9.61 -13.67 -3.85
CA TYR A 126 8.88 -12.52 -3.37
C TYR A 126 8.74 -12.56 -1.85
N GLN A 127 8.77 -11.39 -1.25
CA GLN A 127 8.53 -11.20 0.18
C GLN A 127 7.08 -10.78 0.41
N CYS A 128 6.42 -11.39 1.38
CA CYS A 128 5.09 -10.99 1.82
C CYS A 128 5.17 -9.62 2.51
N VAL A 129 4.33 -8.70 2.08
CA VAL A 129 4.03 -7.47 2.79
C VAL A 129 2.64 -7.63 3.39
N PRO A 130 2.54 -7.81 4.71
CA PRO A 130 1.24 -7.92 5.35
C PRO A 130 0.44 -6.64 5.18
N LYS A 131 -0.87 -6.73 5.36
CA LYS A 131 -1.71 -5.54 5.42
C LYS A 131 -1.16 -4.56 6.47
N CYS A 132 -0.99 -3.31 6.09
CA CYS A 132 -0.51 -2.26 6.98
C CYS A 132 -1.20 -0.93 6.69
N TYR A 133 -1.00 0.02 7.59
CA TYR A 133 -1.57 1.36 7.51
C TYR A 133 -0.44 2.37 7.49
N VAL A 134 -0.52 3.30 6.56
CA VAL A 134 0.44 4.39 6.40
C VAL A 134 -0.30 5.71 6.58
N SER A 135 0.33 6.67 7.24
CA SER A 135 -0.20 8.03 7.39
C SER A 135 -0.57 8.62 6.04
N ALA A 136 -1.77 9.16 5.91
CA ALA A 136 -2.22 9.83 4.69
C ALA A 136 -1.61 11.21 4.53
N TYR A 137 -1.11 11.79 5.60
CA TYR A 137 -0.48 13.11 5.68
C TYR A 137 0.86 13.00 6.38
N GLU A 138 1.70 13.99 6.22
CA GLU A 138 2.87 14.14 7.07
C GLU A 138 2.44 14.23 8.54
N ALA A 139 3.18 13.52 9.39
CA ALA A 139 2.80 13.43 10.79
C ALA A 139 2.96 14.79 11.49
N ALA A 140 1.89 15.27 12.12
CA ALA A 140 1.92 16.39 13.03
C ALA A 140 2.05 15.87 14.48
N MET A 141 2.62 16.69 15.35
CA MET A 141 2.63 16.41 16.80
C MET A 141 1.34 16.96 17.42
N ASP A 142 0.53 16.11 18.03
CA ASP A 142 -0.50 16.56 18.95
C ASP A 142 0.16 17.01 20.27
N ARG A 143 0.29 18.30 20.48
CA ARG A 143 0.98 18.88 21.64
C ARG A 143 0.26 18.65 22.97
N THR A 144 -1.02 18.31 22.93
CA THR A 144 -1.77 17.98 24.16
C THR A 144 -1.43 16.59 24.66
N THR A 145 -1.28 15.64 23.74
CA THR A 145 -1.03 14.24 24.11
C THR A 145 0.41 13.81 23.92
N GLY A 146 1.22 14.59 23.19
CA GLY A 146 2.59 14.23 22.78
C GLY A 146 2.67 13.10 21.76
N LYS A 147 1.55 12.75 21.10
CA LYS A 147 1.48 11.70 20.11
C LYS A 147 1.58 12.26 18.69
N LEU A 148 2.10 11.45 17.78
CA LEU A 148 2.03 11.76 16.34
C LEU A 148 0.58 11.62 15.86
N ALA A 149 0.17 12.52 14.98
CA ALA A 149 -1.16 12.54 14.39
C ALA A 149 -1.11 12.71 12.88
N SER A 150 -1.94 11.95 12.18
CA SER A 150 -2.21 12.08 10.74
C SER A 150 -3.58 12.70 10.57
N VAL A 151 -3.65 14.02 10.49
CA VAL A 151 -4.90 14.77 10.50
C VAL A 151 -4.83 16.02 9.61
N VAL A 152 -6.00 16.49 9.17
CA VAL A 152 -6.17 17.83 8.62
C VAL A 152 -6.95 18.65 9.66
N ASN A 153 -6.23 19.32 10.53
CA ASN A 153 -6.82 20.09 11.62
C ASN A 153 -6.10 21.42 11.79
N MET A 154 -6.87 22.51 11.85
CA MET A 154 -6.37 23.87 12.01
C MET A 154 -6.15 24.27 13.47
N ASP A 155 -6.46 23.40 14.43
CA ASP A 155 -6.20 23.63 15.83
C ASP A 155 -4.71 23.82 16.10
N ALA A 156 -4.36 24.81 16.93
CA ALA A 156 -2.98 25.15 17.27
C ALA A 156 -2.19 23.97 17.88
N ARG A 157 -2.87 23.02 18.51
CA ARG A 157 -2.23 21.82 19.08
C ARG A 157 -1.55 20.91 18.04
N TYR A 158 -1.98 20.97 16.76
CA TYR A 158 -1.40 20.20 15.67
C TYR A 158 -0.44 21.00 14.80
N ARG A 159 -0.25 22.27 15.09
CA ARG A 159 0.57 23.16 14.28
C ARG A 159 1.95 23.39 14.84
N GLY A 160 2.83 23.79 13.96
CA GLY A 160 4.10 24.38 14.28
C GLY A 160 5.26 23.43 14.29
N GLY A 161 6.42 23.94 13.97
CA GLY A 161 7.65 23.23 13.71
C GLY A 161 8.49 22.97 14.95
N ASP A 162 8.96 23.98 15.60
CA ASP A 162 10.06 23.90 16.55
C ASP A 162 9.66 23.75 18.03
N ASN A 163 8.42 23.38 18.32
CA ASN A 163 7.86 23.29 19.67
C ASN A 163 7.87 24.59 20.47
N THR A 164 8.10 25.73 19.83
CA THR A 164 7.92 27.03 20.52
C THR A 164 6.44 27.35 20.67
N SER A 165 6.11 28.14 21.68
CA SER A 165 4.75 28.60 21.90
C SER A 165 4.27 29.61 20.84
N SER A 166 5.17 30.06 19.98
CA SER A 166 4.89 31.07 18.96
C SER A 166 4.59 30.38 17.62
N TYR A 167 3.34 30.31 17.28
CA TYR A 167 2.91 29.90 15.93
C TYR A 167 2.80 31.16 15.06
N ASP A 168 3.57 31.23 14.01
CA ASP A 168 3.64 32.38 13.09
C ASP A 168 2.70 32.27 11.87
N GLY A 169 1.82 31.26 11.85
CA GLY A 169 0.91 31.03 10.74
C GLY A 169 1.51 30.17 9.62
N THR A 170 2.78 29.80 9.69
CA THR A 170 3.40 28.94 8.68
C THR A 170 3.26 27.46 9.07
N TYR A 171 2.96 26.61 8.09
CA TYR A 171 3.05 25.17 8.25
C TYR A 171 4.51 24.77 8.17
N ARG A 172 5.02 24.22 9.25
CA ARG A 172 6.27 23.48 9.24
C ARG A 172 5.97 22.10 9.80
N THR A 173 6.16 21.14 8.96
CA THR A 173 6.23 19.74 9.36
C THR A 173 7.57 19.47 9.99
#